data_b56c6fc1334964e21fe8fac1746c9805
#
_entry.id   b56c6fc1334964e21fe8fac1746c9805
#
_cell.length_a   1.000
_cell.length_b   1.000
_cell.length_c   1.000
_cell.angle_alpha   90.00
_cell.angle_beta   90.00
_cell.angle_gamma   90.00
#
_symmetry.space_group_name_H-M   'P 1'
#
loop_
_entity.id
_entity.type
_entity.pdbx_description
1 polymer ?
#
loop_
_entity_poly.entity_id
_entity_poly.type
_entity_poly.pdbx_seq_one_letter_code
_entity_poly.pdbx_strand_id
1 'polypeptide(L)'
;PEVGERIYKEWQGDSLNLTAKVVCGPCNSGWMSDLENEEAKPILKDMIVHGSAVSLFPRGIVSIAAFAFKSAVIGDHMNYPANHFFSHDVRRQFMVSLDLPRGIQIWVTSYNTPRKRGGYFSGRYPYIERSVPKGFQLYVFTYCIGYFMFQLVAFKYHRSRFRKHAAPLTLHPDTFWNKIAIPLWPNDGSSVEWPPPLQLQSELVETFSDRWARFDAPRELLW
;
A
#
# COMPACT_ATOMS: atom_id res chain seq x y z
N PRO A 1 17.23 -8.25 3.92
CA PRO A 1 16.36 -8.78 4.99
C PRO A 1 15.80 -10.14 4.60
N GLU A 2 15.68 -11.01 5.59
CA GLU A 2 15.08 -12.33 5.41
C GLU A 2 13.56 -12.23 5.27
N VAL A 3 12.94 -13.33 4.80
CA VAL A 3 11.48 -13.42 4.69
C VAL A 3 10.89 -13.34 6.11
N GLY A 4 10.00 -12.38 6.34
CA GLY A 4 9.42 -12.09 7.66
C GLY A 4 10.07 -10.90 8.38
N GLU A 5 11.12 -10.30 7.80
CA GLU A 5 11.74 -9.11 8.37
C GLU A 5 10.95 -7.85 8.03
N ARG A 6 10.73 -7.02 9.04
CA ARG A 6 10.10 -5.71 8.90
C ARG A 6 11.17 -4.62 8.84
N ILE A 7 10.98 -3.67 7.94
CA ILE A 7 11.81 -2.48 7.80
C ILE A 7 10.96 -1.24 8.11
N TYR A 8 11.48 -0.40 8.98
CA TYR A 8 10.97 0.94 9.20
C TYR A 8 11.99 1.97 8.75
N LYS A 9 11.55 2.95 7.99
CA LYS A 9 12.36 4.12 7.62
C LYS A 9 11.57 5.39 7.82
N GLU A 10 12.24 6.40 8.36
CA GLU A 10 11.69 7.72 8.61
C GLU A 10 12.60 8.78 7.99
N TRP A 11 12.02 9.87 7.52
CA TRP A 11 12.77 11.04 7.05
C TRP A 11 12.16 12.32 7.58
N GLN A 12 13.02 13.33 7.76
CA GLN A 12 12.60 14.69 8.09
C GLN A 12 12.56 15.52 6.81
N GLY A 13 11.48 16.26 6.59
CA GLY A 13 11.36 17.20 5.49
C GLY A 13 9.90 17.56 5.21
N ASP A 14 9.72 18.79 4.75
CA ASP A 14 8.41 19.33 4.36
C ASP A 14 7.94 18.81 3.00
N SER A 15 8.70 17.91 2.40
CA SER A 15 8.44 17.39 1.06
C SER A 15 8.36 15.86 1.04
N LEU A 16 7.53 15.36 0.14
CA LEU A 16 7.39 13.94 -0.22
C LEU A 16 8.66 13.33 -0.86
N ASN A 17 9.78 14.05 -0.83
CA ASN A 17 11.03 13.69 -1.51
C ASN A 17 11.75 12.53 -0.82
N LEU A 18 11.18 11.35 -0.92
CA LEU A 18 11.93 10.12 -0.72
C LEU A 18 12.83 9.90 -1.94
N THR A 19 14.06 10.38 -1.90
CA THR A 19 15.01 10.16 -2.99
C THR A 19 15.52 8.72 -2.93
N ALA A 20 14.99 7.88 -3.78
CA ALA A 20 15.45 6.52 -3.96
C ALA A 20 16.35 6.43 -5.19
N LYS A 21 17.64 6.12 -5.01
CA LYS A 21 18.59 5.89 -6.13
C LYS A 21 18.32 4.56 -6.88
N VAL A 22 17.08 4.10 -6.87
CA VAL A 22 16.65 2.84 -7.52
C VAL A 22 15.82 3.06 -8.78
N VAL A 23 15.59 4.33 -9.13
CA VAL A 23 14.80 4.73 -10.29
C VAL A 23 15.69 5.48 -11.26
N CYS A 24 15.59 5.15 -12.56
CA CYS A 24 16.32 5.87 -13.61
C CYS A 24 15.77 7.30 -13.77
N GLY A 25 16.65 8.23 -14.22
CA GLY A 25 16.29 9.63 -14.45
C GLY A 25 15.03 9.80 -15.29
N PRO A 26 14.93 9.20 -16.50
CA PRO A 26 13.75 9.32 -17.36
C PRO A 26 12.45 8.82 -16.69
N CYS A 27 12.49 7.75 -15.91
CA CYS A 27 11.30 7.30 -15.18
C CYS A 27 10.91 8.28 -14.09
N ASN A 28 11.88 8.78 -13.33
CA ASN A 28 11.64 9.68 -12.20
C ASN A 28 11.11 11.05 -12.66
N SER A 29 11.68 11.64 -13.73
CA SER A 29 11.28 12.95 -14.25
C SER A 29 10.13 12.90 -15.27
N GLY A 30 9.74 11.72 -15.71
CA GLY A 30 8.61 11.51 -16.62
C GLY A 30 7.38 10.99 -15.87
N TRP A 31 6.88 9.83 -16.26
CA TRP A 31 5.59 9.28 -15.81
C TRP A 31 5.40 9.24 -14.27
N MET A 32 6.48 9.03 -13.51
CA MET A 32 6.37 9.06 -12.03
C MET A 32 6.12 10.47 -11.51
N SER A 33 6.82 11.46 -12.07
CA SER A 33 6.61 12.88 -11.76
C SER A 33 5.21 13.34 -12.16
N ASP A 34 4.73 12.91 -13.33
CA ASP A 34 3.39 13.25 -13.81
C ASP A 34 2.32 12.66 -12.89
N LEU A 35 2.45 11.35 -12.53
CA LEU A 35 1.56 10.72 -11.57
C LEU A 35 1.55 11.42 -10.20
N GLU A 36 2.72 11.86 -9.72
CA GLU A 36 2.83 12.55 -8.44
C GLU A 36 2.25 13.96 -8.47
N ASN A 37 2.70 14.77 -9.42
CA ASN A 37 2.43 16.21 -9.42
C ASN A 37 1.10 16.57 -10.06
N GLU A 38 0.71 15.88 -11.14
CA GLU A 38 -0.50 16.22 -11.88
C GLU A 38 -1.74 15.43 -11.40
N GLU A 39 -1.54 14.18 -10.93
CA GLU A 39 -2.67 13.33 -10.57
C GLU A 39 -2.87 13.20 -9.06
N ALA A 40 -1.84 12.81 -8.30
CA ALA A 40 -2.01 12.49 -6.87
C ALA A 40 -1.91 13.72 -5.95
N LYS A 41 -0.93 14.60 -6.17
CA LYS A 41 -0.67 15.76 -5.33
C LYS A 41 -1.83 16.75 -5.19
N PRO A 42 -2.58 17.08 -6.26
CA PRO A 42 -3.74 17.97 -6.13
C PRO A 42 -4.79 17.45 -5.14
N ILE A 43 -4.94 16.12 -5.04
CA ILE A 43 -5.89 15.47 -4.14
C ILE A 43 -5.29 15.34 -2.74
N LEU A 44 -4.04 14.85 -2.65
CA LEU A 44 -3.40 14.51 -1.39
C LEU A 44 -2.93 15.72 -0.58
N LYS A 45 -2.69 16.87 -1.21
CA LYS A 45 -2.12 18.05 -0.54
C LYS A 45 -2.92 18.47 0.69
N ASP A 46 -4.21 18.67 0.53
CA ASP A 46 -5.07 19.12 1.64
C ASP A 46 -5.31 18.03 2.68
N MET A 47 -5.37 16.76 2.25
CA MET A 47 -5.42 15.61 3.15
C MET A 47 -4.15 15.52 4.02
N ILE A 48 -2.97 15.73 3.42
CA ILE A 48 -1.66 15.65 4.11
C ILE A 48 -1.45 16.83 5.05
N VAL A 49 -1.67 18.05 4.55
CA VAL A 49 -1.27 19.29 5.26
C VAL A 49 -2.29 19.71 6.29
N HIS A 50 -3.57 19.61 5.94
CA HIS A 50 -4.67 20.17 6.73
C HIS A 50 -5.59 19.10 7.35
N GLY A 51 -5.47 17.84 6.92
CA GLY A 51 -6.43 16.81 7.34
C GLY A 51 -7.86 17.09 6.86
N SER A 52 -7.99 17.88 5.78
CA SER A 52 -9.29 18.31 5.26
C SER A 52 -10.10 17.12 4.77
N ALA A 53 -11.39 17.10 5.11
CA ALA A 53 -12.32 16.10 4.59
C ALA A 53 -12.45 16.21 3.07
N VAL A 54 -12.41 15.08 2.40
CA VAL A 54 -12.45 14.99 0.93
C VAL A 54 -13.31 13.79 0.51
N SER A 55 -14.23 14.03 -0.44
CA SER A 55 -14.90 12.95 -1.17
C SER A 55 -14.03 12.53 -2.35
N LEU A 56 -13.47 11.33 -2.28
CA LEU A 56 -12.65 10.76 -3.34
C LEU A 56 -13.56 10.10 -4.38
N PHE A 57 -13.63 10.67 -5.55
CA PHE A 57 -14.34 10.12 -6.71
C PHE A 57 -13.49 9.06 -7.43
N PRO A 58 -14.06 8.20 -8.28
CA PRO A 58 -13.37 7.07 -8.91
C PRO A 58 -12.04 7.44 -9.57
N ARG A 59 -11.97 8.57 -10.29
CA ARG A 59 -10.71 9.02 -10.91
C ARG A 59 -9.64 9.31 -9.85
N GLY A 60 -9.99 10.03 -8.78
CA GLY A 60 -9.06 10.33 -7.69
C GLY A 60 -8.62 9.07 -6.94
N ILE A 61 -9.52 8.10 -6.78
CA ILE A 61 -9.20 6.80 -6.19
C ILE A 61 -8.15 6.07 -7.00
N VAL A 62 -8.30 6.03 -8.34
CA VAL A 62 -7.32 5.41 -9.24
C VAL A 62 -5.96 6.12 -9.13
N SER A 63 -5.93 7.45 -9.12
CA SER A 63 -4.69 8.24 -9.01
C SER A 63 -3.97 7.98 -7.68
N ILE A 64 -4.69 7.95 -6.56
CA ILE A 64 -4.10 7.65 -5.25
C ILE A 64 -3.63 6.18 -5.20
N ALA A 65 -4.40 5.25 -5.74
CA ALA A 65 -4.04 3.84 -5.78
C ALA A 65 -2.78 3.59 -6.63
N ALA A 66 -2.66 4.25 -7.79
CA ALA A 66 -1.46 4.19 -8.62
C ALA A 66 -0.25 4.79 -7.90
N PHE A 67 -0.40 5.93 -7.22
CA PHE A 67 0.64 6.54 -6.40
C PHE A 67 1.09 5.60 -5.26
N ALA A 68 0.14 4.97 -4.58
CA ALA A 68 0.43 4.02 -3.50
C ALA A 68 1.18 2.79 -4.02
N PHE A 69 0.77 2.25 -5.16
CA PHE A 69 1.44 1.10 -5.77
C PHE A 69 2.87 1.46 -6.25
N LYS A 70 3.04 2.59 -6.92
CA LYS A 70 4.37 3.10 -7.30
C LYS A 70 5.29 3.20 -6.08
N SER A 71 4.80 3.78 -4.98
CA SER A 71 5.57 3.96 -3.75
C SER A 71 5.96 2.62 -3.12
N ALA A 72 5.05 1.66 -3.12
CA ALA A 72 5.29 0.30 -2.64
C ALA A 72 6.34 -0.45 -3.49
N VAL A 73 6.31 -0.29 -4.81
CA VAL A 73 7.32 -0.86 -5.73
C VAL A 73 8.70 -0.27 -5.47
N ILE A 74 8.79 1.05 -5.25
CA ILE A 74 10.06 1.71 -4.89
C ILE A 74 10.56 1.18 -3.55
N GLY A 75 9.69 1.10 -2.54
CA GLY A 75 10.04 0.57 -1.22
C GLY A 75 10.52 -0.88 -1.28
N ASP A 76 9.86 -1.72 -2.08
CA ASP A 76 10.29 -3.11 -2.33
C ASP A 76 11.70 -3.16 -2.94
N HIS A 77 11.96 -2.30 -3.91
CA HIS A 77 13.24 -2.25 -4.60
C HIS A 77 14.39 -1.77 -3.70
N MET A 78 14.12 -0.79 -2.86
CA MET A 78 15.09 -0.25 -1.90
C MET A 78 15.45 -1.23 -0.80
N ASN A 79 14.48 -2.01 -0.33
CA ASN A 79 14.63 -2.84 0.87
C ASN A 79 15.03 -4.27 0.55
N TYR A 80 14.73 -4.75 -0.66
CA TYR A 80 14.96 -6.15 -1.07
C TYR A 80 15.64 -6.23 -2.44
N PRO A 81 16.84 -5.67 -2.59
CA PRO A 81 17.50 -5.51 -3.90
C PRO A 81 17.78 -6.82 -4.62
N ALA A 82 18.05 -7.89 -3.86
CA ALA A 82 18.36 -9.21 -4.43
C ALA A 82 17.13 -10.07 -4.71
N ASN A 83 15.98 -9.73 -4.12
CA ASN A 83 14.77 -10.57 -4.21
C ASN A 83 13.51 -9.71 -4.17
N HIS A 84 13.18 -9.05 -5.28
CA HIS A 84 12.00 -8.20 -5.35
C HIS A 84 10.70 -9.00 -5.25
N PHE A 85 9.75 -8.46 -4.49
CA PHE A 85 8.40 -8.99 -4.45
C PHE A 85 7.69 -8.79 -5.80
N PHE A 86 7.76 -7.57 -6.34
CA PHE A 86 7.18 -7.27 -7.65
C PHE A 86 8.15 -7.65 -8.77
N SER A 87 7.76 -8.61 -9.64
CA SER A 87 8.58 -9.02 -10.78
C SER A 87 8.81 -7.88 -11.77
N HIS A 88 9.83 -8.01 -12.60
CA HIS A 88 10.13 -7.05 -13.66
C HIS A 88 8.93 -6.82 -14.59
N ASP A 89 8.21 -7.88 -14.95
CA ASP A 89 7.04 -7.79 -15.84
C ASP A 89 5.89 -7.01 -15.22
N VAL A 90 5.62 -7.24 -13.93
CA VAL A 90 4.60 -6.47 -13.18
C VAL A 90 4.94 -4.99 -13.16
N ARG A 91 6.20 -4.66 -12.88
CA ARG A 91 6.67 -3.26 -12.85
C ARG A 91 6.59 -2.60 -14.22
N ARG A 92 7.00 -3.33 -15.28
CA ARG A 92 6.95 -2.85 -16.66
C ARG A 92 5.52 -2.62 -17.13
N GLN A 93 4.62 -3.56 -16.85
CA GLN A 93 3.21 -3.43 -17.19
C GLN A 93 2.61 -2.19 -16.51
N PHE A 94 2.83 -2.02 -15.21
CA PHE A 94 2.37 -0.85 -14.48
C PHE A 94 2.94 0.46 -15.04
N MET A 95 4.21 0.51 -15.39
CA MET A 95 4.83 1.70 -16.00
C MET A 95 4.13 2.13 -17.30
N VAL A 96 3.61 1.15 -18.08
CA VAL A 96 2.98 1.43 -19.37
C VAL A 96 1.52 1.84 -19.25
N SER A 97 0.76 1.17 -18.36
CA SER A 97 -0.70 1.34 -18.30
C SER A 97 -1.20 2.06 -17.05
N LEU A 98 -0.38 2.16 -16.00
CA LEU A 98 -0.74 2.56 -14.64
C LEU A 98 -1.84 1.67 -14.01
N ASP A 99 -2.18 0.55 -14.62
CA ASP A 99 -3.15 -0.40 -14.08
C ASP A 99 -2.53 -1.18 -12.92
N LEU A 100 -3.24 -1.25 -11.82
CA LEU A 100 -2.80 -2.04 -10.68
C LEU A 100 -2.92 -3.54 -10.96
N PRO A 101 -1.89 -4.33 -10.63
CA PRO A 101 -1.98 -5.78 -10.79
C PRO A 101 -3.03 -6.39 -9.86
N ARG A 102 -3.55 -7.55 -10.26
CA ARG A 102 -4.47 -8.31 -9.41
C ARG A 102 -3.82 -8.69 -8.08
N GLY A 103 -4.60 -8.76 -7.02
CA GLY A 103 -4.12 -9.11 -5.68
C GLY A 103 -3.49 -7.93 -4.92
N ILE A 104 -3.69 -6.70 -5.39
CA ILE A 104 -3.37 -5.48 -4.65
C ILE A 104 -4.63 -5.02 -3.92
N GLN A 105 -4.43 -4.71 -2.63
CA GLN A 105 -5.45 -4.04 -1.82
C GLN A 105 -4.83 -2.82 -1.15
N ILE A 106 -5.59 -1.73 -1.07
CA ILE A 106 -5.12 -0.48 -0.49
C ILE A 106 -6.20 0.05 0.44
N TRP A 107 -5.77 0.46 1.63
CA TRP A 107 -6.59 1.20 2.60
C TRP A 107 -5.99 2.55 2.85
N VAL A 108 -6.85 3.52 3.13
CA VAL A 108 -6.45 4.86 3.56
C VAL A 108 -6.98 5.13 4.96
N THR A 109 -6.20 5.86 5.73
CA THR A 109 -6.56 6.29 7.08
C THR A 109 -6.05 7.69 7.36
N SER A 110 -6.39 8.24 8.50
CA SER A 110 -5.99 9.56 8.92
C SER A 110 -5.46 9.53 10.35
N TYR A 111 -4.51 10.42 10.64
CA TYR A 111 -4.01 10.65 11.99
C TYR A 111 -4.87 11.69 12.71
N ASN A 112 -4.97 11.57 14.03
CA ASN A 112 -5.58 12.60 14.89
C ASN A 112 -4.71 13.86 15.04
N THR A 113 -3.40 13.74 14.83
CA THR A 113 -2.43 14.85 14.82
C THR A 113 -1.46 14.68 13.67
N PRO A 114 -1.02 15.78 13.02
CA PRO A 114 -0.14 15.65 11.87
C PRO A 114 1.22 15.11 12.27
N ARG A 115 1.71 14.14 11.52
CA ARG A 115 3.08 13.68 11.67
C ARG A 115 4.04 14.72 11.08
N LYS A 116 4.97 15.19 11.90
CA LYS A 116 6.03 16.13 11.47
C LYS A 116 7.07 15.47 10.56
N ARG A 117 7.06 14.13 10.50
CA ARG A 117 8.01 13.34 9.70
C ARG A 117 7.23 12.38 8.82
N GLY A 118 7.63 12.27 7.57
CA GLY A 118 7.19 11.19 6.71
C GLY A 118 7.87 9.88 7.11
N GLY A 119 7.20 8.77 6.89
CA GLY A 119 7.78 7.46 7.16
C GLY A 119 7.08 6.35 6.40
N TYR A 120 7.74 5.20 6.30
CA TYR A 120 7.09 3.99 5.83
C TYR A 120 7.55 2.76 6.59
N PHE A 121 6.64 1.79 6.65
CA PHE A 121 6.90 0.43 7.10
C PHE A 121 6.78 -0.50 5.90
N SER A 122 7.70 -1.43 5.77
CA SER A 122 7.68 -2.45 4.73
C SER A 122 7.94 -3.81 5.37
N GLY A 123 7.12 -4.79 5.05
CA GLY A 123 7.27 -6.14 5.57
C GLY A 123 6.94 -7.20 4.52
N ARG A 124 7.66 -8.31 4.57
CA ARG A 124 7.35 -9.52 3.83
C ARG A 124 7.08 -10.63 4.80
N TYR A 125 5.92 -11.24 4.67
CA TYR A 125 5.47 -12.29 5.55
C TYR A 125 5.31 -13.58 4.75
N PRO A 126 6.14 -14.61 5.01
CA PRO A 126 5.83 -15.96 4.54
C PRO A 126 4.65 -16.46 5.35
N TYR A 127 3.65 -16.92 4.67
CA TYR A 127 2.56 -17.57 5.37
C TYR A 127 2.97 -18.99 5.76
N ILE A 128 3.05 -19.27 7.07
CA ILE A 128 3.59 -20.52 7.62
C ILE A 128 2.48 -21.50 8.04
N GLU A 129 1.22 -21.10 8.03
CA GLU A 129 0.13 -21.96 8.46
C GLU A 129 -0.06 -23.19 7.56
N ARG A 130 -0.41 -24.32 8.21
CA ARG A 130 -0.65 -25.62 7.55
C ARG A 130 -1.80 -25.57 6.53
N SER A 131 -2.69 -24.60 6.63
CA SER A 131 -3.90 -24.43 5.85
C SER A 131 -3.69 -23.60 4.57
N VAL A 132 -2.59 -22.84 4.45
CA VAL A 132 -2.31 -22.02 3.28
C VAL A 132 -1.36 -22.72 2.32
N PRO A 133 -1.59 -22.62 1.00
CA PRO A 133 -0.72 -23.25 0.01
C PRO A 133 0.74 -22.85 0.22
N LYS A 134 1.64 -23.82 0.29
CA LYS A 134 3.10 -23.58 0.34
C LYS A 134 3.48 -22.64 -0.81
N GLY A 135 4.13 -21.53 -0.47
CA GLY A 135 4.56 -20.52 -1.45
C GLY A 135 3.67 -19.27 -1.54
N PHE A 136 2.73 -19.10 -0.62
CA PHE A 136 2.05 -17.82 -0.44
C PHE A 136 3.00 -16.82 0.23
N GLN A 137 3.06 -15.62 -0.33
CA GLN A 137 3.81 -14.51 0.23
C GLN A 137 2.92 -13.28 0.29
N LEU A 138 3.02 -12.58 1.39
CA LEU A 138 2.37 -11.30 1.63
C LEU A 138 3.43 -10.21 1.67
N TYR A 139 3.19 -9.12 0.95
CA TYR A 139 3.95 -7.89 1.07
C TYR A 139 3.04 -6.79 1.59
N VAL A 140 3.50 -6.11 2.63
CA VAL A 140 2.79 -4.98 3.24
C VAL A 140 3.66 -3.75 3.14
N PHE A 141 3.09 -2.66 2.70
CA PHE A 141 3.74 -1.36 2.64
C PHE A 141 2.81 -0.30 3.22
N THR A 142 3.20 0.29 4.34
CA THR A 142 2.47 1.38 5.01
C THR A 142 3.27 2.67 4.85
N TYR A 143 2.66 3.69 4.30
CA TYR A 143 3.24 5.01 4.10
C TYR A 143 2.46 6.05 4.88
N CYS A 144 3.15 6.95 5.57
CA CYS A 144 2.53 7.95 6.42
C CYS A 144 3.22 9.30 6.29
N ILE A 145 2.43 10.37 6.19
CA ILE A 145 2.90 11.75 6.15
C ILE A 145 1.77 12.72 6.54
N GLY A 146 2.09 13.71 7.37
CA GLY A 146 1.10 14.67 7.85
C GLY A 146 -0.08 13.96 8.50
N TYR A 147 -1.28 14.29 8.06
CA TYR A 147 -2.51 13.62 8.50
C TYR A 147 -2.85 12.34 7.72
N PHE A 148 -2.16 12.07 6.63
CA PHE A 148 -2.51 11.00 5.69
C PHE A 148 -1.66 9.76 5.89
N MET A 149 -2.29 8.60 5.78
CA MET A 149 -1.62 7.32 5.68
C MET A 149 -2.35 6.41 4.70
N PHE A 150 -1.58 5.61 3.96
CA PHE A 150 -2.12 4.46 3.25
C PHE A 150 -1.38 3.18 3.62
N GLN A 151 -2.06 2.06 3.50
CA GLN A 151 -1.45 0.75 3.54
C GLN A 151 -1.81 -0.04 2.29
N LEU A 152 -0.78 -0.51 1.62
CA LEU A 152 -0.89 -1.43 0.49
C LEU A 152 -0.52 -2.83 0.94
N VAL A 153 -1.35 -3.79 0.55
CA VAL A 153 -1.11 -5.22 0.76
C VAL A 153 -1.13 -5.91 -0.59
N ALA A 154 -0.11 -6.71 -0.86
CA ALA A 154 0.03 -7.47 -2.10
C ALA A 154 0.24 -8.95 -1.82
N PHE A 155 -0.35 -9.79 -2.65
CA PHE A 155 -0.27 -11.25 -2.55
C PHE A 155 0.45 -11.86 -3.72
N LYS A 156 1.25 -12.87 -3.45
CA LYS A 156 1.95 -13.66 -4.46
C LYS A 156 1.81 -15.14 -4.17
N TYR A 157 1.40 -15.90 -5.19
CA TYR A 157 1.34 -17.35 -5.15
C TYR A 157 2.43 -17.94 -6.02
N HIS A 158 3.24 -18.83 -5.47
CA HIS A 158 4.32 -19.47 -6.23
C HIS A 158 3.88 -20.61 -7.15
N ARG A 159 2.66 -21.13 -7.03
CA ARG A 159 2.19 -22.28 -7.83
C ARG A 159 1.19 -21.88 -8.90
N SER A 160 1.48 -22.25 -10.14
CA SER A 160 0.65 -22.03 -11.34
C SER A 160 -0.75 -22.65 -11.26
N ARG A 161 -0.96 -23.69 -10.47
CA ARG A 161 -2.25 -24.37 -10.31
C ARG A 161 -3.33 -23.49 -9.67
N PHE A 162 -2.95 -22.55 -8.82
CA PHE A 162 -3.90 -21.65 -8.14
C PHE A 162 -4.21 -20.38 -8.93
N ARG A 163 -3.45 -20.06 -9.98
CA ARG A 163 -3.70 -18.87 -10.81
C ARG A 163 -5.05 -18.86 -11.52
N LYS A 164 -5.63 -20.04 -11.79
CA LYS A 164 -6.86 -20.15 -12.57
C LYS A 164 -8.17 -20.05 -11.77
N HIS A 165 -8.12 -20.24 -10.45
CA HIS A 165 -9.31 -20.33 -9.60
C HIS A 165 -9.26 -19.47 -8.34
N ALA A 166 -8.18 -18.73 -8.08
CA ALA A 166 -8.14 -17.84 -6.95
C ALA A 166 -9.05 -16.63 -7.21
N ALA A 167 -10.21 -16.63 -6.59
CA ALA A 167 -10.92 -15.37 -6.35
C ALA A 167 -9.96 -14.37 -5.70
N PRO A 168 -10.08 -13.07 -5.99
CA PRO A 168 -9.29 -12.08 -5.31
C PRO A 168 -9.49 -12.26 -3.81
N LEU A 169 -8.41 -12.57 -3.10
CA LEU A 169 -8.42 -12.66 -1.64
C LEU A 169 -8.88 -11.31 -1.10
N THR A 170 -10.09 -11.25 -0.57
CA THR A 170 -10.56 -10.07 0.12
C THR A 170 -10.12 -10.19 1.57
N LEU A 171 -9.03 -9.55 1.92
CA LEU A 171 -8.62 -9.42 3.31
C LEU A 171 -9.53 -8.39 3.96
N HIS A 172 -10.47 -8.85 4.76
CA HIS A 172 -11.22 -7.96 5.61
C HIS A 172 -10.39 -7.74 6.89
N PRO A 173 -9.91 -6.51 7.15
CA PRO A 173 -9.39 -6.20 8.46
C PRO A 173 -10.48 -6.47 9.50
N ASP A 174 -10.07 -6.79 10.70
CA ASP A 174 -10.91 -6.86 11.88
C ASP A 174 -11.87 -5.63 11.94
N THR A 175 -13.05 -5.82 12.49
CA THR A 175 -14.11 -4.80 12.58
C THR A 175 -13.66 -3.50 13.25
N PHE A 176 -12.69 -3.56 14.17
CA PHE A 176 -12.08 -2.39 14.77
C PHE A 176 -11.32 -1.55 13.72
N TRP A 177 -10.50 -2.19 12.90
CA TRP A 177 -9.70 -1.52 11.87
C TRP A 177 -10.55 -0.94 10.75
N ASN A 178 -11.72 -1.49 10.48
CA ASN A 178 -12.68 -0.96 9.50
C ASN A 178 -13.22 0.44 9.87
N LYS A 179 -13.16 0.82 11.15
CA LYS A 179 -13.53 2.17 11.60
C LYS A 179 -12.40 3.18 11.44
N ILE A 180 -11.17 2.71 11.34
CA ILE A 180 -9.94 3.50 11.26
C ILE A 180 -9.40 3.57 9.83
N ALA A 181 -9.59 2.52 9.05
CA ALA A 181 -9.07 2.42 7.68
C ALA A 181 -10.20 2.13 6.69
N ILE A 182 -10.25 2.91 5.63
CA ILE A 182 -11.25 2.81 4.58
C ILE A 182 -10.63 2.05 3.40
N PRO A 183 -11.30 0.99 2.86
CA PRO A 183 -10.88 0.37 1.63
C PRO A 183 -10.89 1.39 0.48
N LEU A 184 -9.75 1.54 -0.19
CA LEU A 184 -9.60 2.41 -1.34
C LEU A 184 -9.56 1.60 -2.65
N TRP A 185 -8.86 0.44 -2.61
CA TRP A 185 -8.67 -0.41 -3.78
C TRP A 185 -8.71 -1.90 -3.40
N PRO A 186 -9.34 -2.80 -4.18
CA PRO A 186 -10.14 -2.46 -5.37
C PRO A 186 -11.37 -1.62 -5.03
N ASN A 187 -11.84 -0.81 -6.00
CA ASN A 187 -13.01 0.03 -5.85
C ASN A 187 -14.08 -0.37 -6.87
N ASP A 188 -15.33 -0.36 -6.47
CA ASP A 188 -16.50 -0.74 -7.29
C ASP A 188 -17.08 0.42 -8.12
N GLY A 189 -16.41 1.56 -8.12
CA GLY A 189 -16.87 2.79 -8.78
C GLY A 189 -17.59 3.76 -7.85
N SER A 190 -17.74 3.41 -6.57
CA SER A 190 -18.30 4.33 -5.57
C SER A 190 -17.28 5.36 -5.08
N SER A 191 -17.76 6.50 -4.56
CA SER A 191 -16.92 7.46 -3.87
C SER A 191 -16.50 6.96 -2.50
N VAL A 192 -15.37 7.47 -2.03
CA VAL A 192 -14.82 7.18 -0.69
C VAL A 192 -14.72 8.48 0.09
N GLU A 193 -15.36 8.54 1.26
CA GLU A 193 -15.27 9.69 2.16
C GLU A 193 -14.05 9.56 3.07
N TRP A 194 -13.17 10.56 3.04
CA TRP A 194 -12.00 10.64 3.91
C TRP A 194 -12.10 11.94 4.75
N PRO A 195 -11.73 11.98 6.03
CA PRO A 195 -11.11 10.91 6.82
C PRO A 195 -12.11 9.86 7.30
N PRO A 196 -11.61 8.68 7.74
CA PRO A 196 -12.47 7.68 8.39
C PRO A 196 -13.09 8.24 9.68
N PRO A 197 -14.20 7.63 10.17
CA PRO A 197 -14.87 8.06 11.38
C PRO A 197 -13.97 8.10 12.62
N LEU A 198 -13.01 7.19 12.70
CA LEU A 198 -12.00 7.16 13.74
C LEU A 198 -10.62 7.38 13.15
N GLN A 199 -9.86 8.25 13.77
CA GLN A 199 -8.50 8.57 13.36
C GLN A 199 -7.48 7.72 14.13
N LEU A 200 -6.39 7.36 13.46
CA LEU A 200 -5.32 6.59 14.05
C LEU A 200 -4.49 7.46 15.00
N GLN A 201 -4.22 6.95 16.18
CA GLN A 201 -3.24 7.55 17.09
C GLN A 201 -1.82 7.15 16.65
N SER A 202 -0.88 8.07 16.80
CA SER A 202 0.50 7.86 16.32
C SER A 202 1.17 6.62 16.90
N GLU A 203 0.82 6.27 18.14
CA GLU A 203 1.35 5.12 18.88
C GLU A 203 0.87 3.77 18.30
N LEU A 204 -0.26 3.78 17.58
CA LEU A 204 -0.86 2.58 17.00
C LEU A 204 -0.37 2.27 15.58
N VAL A 205 0.48 3.09 15.00
CA VAL A 205 0.95 2.91 13.61
C VAL A 205 1.68 1.58 13.39
N GLU A 206 2.54 1.21 14.33
CA GLU A 206 3.23 -0.09 14.27
C GLU A 206 2.24 -1.25 14.34
N THR A 207 1.31 -1.20 15.30
CA THR A 207 0.27 -2.22 15.43
C THR A 207 -0.59 -2.31 14.18
N PHE A 208 -0.96 -1.16 13.60
CA PHE A 208 -1.70 -1.11 12.35
C PHE A 208 -0.89 -1.72 11.20
N SER A 209 0.39 -1.38 11.10
CA SER A 209 1.28 -1.90 10.05
C SER A 209 1.47 -3.41 10.13
N ASP A 210 1.52 -3.94 11.36
CA ASP A 210 1.76 -5.36 11.65
C ASP A 210 0.48 -6.20 11.74
N ARG A 211 -0.71 -5.63 11.59
CA ARG A 211 -1.98 -6.38 11.71
C ARG A 211 -2.06 -7.59 10.80
N TRP A 212 -1.33 -7.58 9.71
CA TRP A 212 -1.24 -8.68 8.75
C TRP A 212 -0.22 -9.76 9.11
N ALA A 213 0.70 -9.49 10.05
CA ALA A 213 1.68 -10.47 10.50
C ALA A 213 1.05 -11.63 11.28
N ARG A 214 -0.16 -11.39 11.84
CA ARG A 214 -0.96 -12.37 12.62
C ARG A 214 -2.24 -12.76 11.88
N PHE A 215 -2.24 -12.64 10.57
CA PHE A 215 -3.41 -12.93 9.75
C PHE A 215 -3.65 -14.44 9.71
N ASP A 216 -4.72 -14.89 10.34
CA ASP A 216 -5.30 -16.21 10.15
C ASP A 216 -6.14 -16.15 8.87
N ALA A 217 -5.73 -16.84 7.81
CA ALA A 217 -6.51 -16.88 6.59
C ALA A 217 -7.91 -17.44 6.92
N PRO A 218 -8.99 -16.75 6.52
CA PRO A 218 -10.33 -17.29 6.71
C PRO A 218 -10.42 -18.68 6.05
N ARG A 219 -11.00 -19.65 6.76
CA ARG A 219 -11.14 -21.04 6.27
C ARG A 219 -11.82 -21.13 4.91
N GLU A 220 -12.64 -20.14 4.56
CA GLU A 220 -13.37 -20.01 3.29
C GLU A 220 -12.45 -19.75 2.08
N LEU A 221 -11.19 -19.38 2.32
CA LEU A 221 -10.19 -19.14 1.27
C LEU A 221 -9.32 -20.36 0.95
N LEU A 222 -9.60 -21.49 1.57
CA LEU A 222 -8.78 -22.71 1.52
C LEU A 222 -9.34 -23.77 0.53
N TRP A 223 -10.44 -23.49 -0.15
CA TRP A 223 -11.12 -24.42 -1.08
C TRP A 223 -11.07 -24.01 -2.54
#